data_b8c0090f27c9aa60ae365868fca9b304
#
_entry.id   b8c0090f27c9aa60ae365868fca9b304
#
_cell.length_a   1.000
_cell.length_b   1.000
_cell.length_c   1.000
_cell.angle_alpha   90.00
_cell.angle_beta   90.00
_cell.angle_gamma   90.00
#
_symmetry.space_group_name_H-M   'P 1'
#
loop_
_entity.id
_entity.type
_entity.pdbx_description
1 polymer ?
#
loop_
_entity_poly.entity_id
_entity_poly.type
_entity_poly.pdbx_seq_one_letter_code
_entity_poly.pdbx_strand_id
1 'polypeptide(L)'
;MEQQLINDLIVESIRIYGIDTWYISRKNNSIDDIMNEDDNIFFDKAHLIEMYIKSYDNFGGDGDFISKFGLQISDTLVMSVAISTFNKTVGKRTGFVRPREGDLLYLPLNRKLFEIMHVEHESIFYQMGDLQIYDLKCELFEFNNEEFQTGIPLIDKLLEGKKMTPSINIDDIKDINPLADNEIIEDSANNLIDYTANNIFGNDIF
;
A
#
# COMPACT_ATOMS: atom_id res chain seq x y z
N MET A 1 -1.81 40.73 -5.01
CA MET A 1 -3.22 40.62 -5.40
C MET A 1 -3.37 39.63 -6.58
N GLU A 2 -2.59 39.76 -7.66
CA GLU A 2 -2.66 38.83 -8.82
C GLU A 2 -2.27 37.40 -8.50
N GLN A 3 -1.18 37.19 -7.75
CA GLN A 3 -0.76 35.85 -7.29
C GLN A 3 -1.81 35.14 -6.45
N GLN A 4 -2.52 35.87 -5.61
CA GLN A 4 -3.59 35.32 -4.80
C GLN A 4 -4.79 34.89 -5.65
N LEU A 5 -5.13 35.67 -6.68
CA LEU A 5 -6.19 35.30 -7.62
C LEU A 5 -5.86 34.02 -8.38
N ILE A 6 -4.61 33.89 -8.86
CA ILE A 6 -4.16 32.69 -9.56
C ILE A 6 -4.18 31.48 -8.64
N ASN A 7 -3.72 31.64 -7.39
CA ASN A 7 -3.76 30.55 -6.42
C ASN A 7 -5.21 30.09 -6.15
N ASP A 8 -6.13 31.03 -5.99
CA ASP A 8 -7.55 30.72 -5.76
C ASP A 8 -8.17 30.02 -6.99
N LEU A 9 -7.79 30.42 -8.21
CA LEU A 9 -8.23 29.77 -9.44
C LEU A 9 -7.68 28.33 -9.55
N ILE A 10 -6.43 28.09 -9.18
CA ILE A 10 -5.84 26.76 -9.18
C ILE A 10 -6.52 25.86 -8.16
N VAL A 11 -6.74 26.36 -6.95
CA VAL A 11 -7.47 25.62 -5.91
C VAL A 11 -8.87 25.23 -6.40
N GLU A 12 -9.57 26.17 -7.02
CA GLU A 12 -10.92 25.92 -7.55
C GLU A 12 -10.90 24.95 -8.72
N SER A 13 -9.91 25.02 -9.60
CA SER A 13 -9.78 24.07 -10.71
C SER A 13 -9.51 22.64 -10.21
N ILE A 14 -8.65 22.49 -9.20
CA ILE A 14 -8.39 21.18 -8.57
C ILE A 14 -9.66 20.68 -7.89
N ARG A 15 -10.43 21.54 -7.26
CA ARG A 15 -11.69 21.17 -6.61
C ARG A 15 -12.77 20.70 -7.61
N ILE A 16 -12.83 21.31 -8.79
CA ILE A 16 -13.81 20.95 -9.83
C ILE A 16 -13.45 19.63 -10.54
N TYR A 17 -12.18 19.43 -10.84
CA TYR A 17 -11.71 18.28 -11.63
C TYR A 17 -11.02 17.20 -10.81
N GLY A 18 -10.72 17.48 -9.56
CA GLY A 18 -10.00 16.59 -8.65
C GLY A 18 -10.91 15.54 -8.02
N ILE A 19 -10.27 14.71 -7.26
CA ILE A 19 -10.89 13.66 -6.46
C ILE A 19 -10.46 13.80 -5.00
N ASP A 20 -11.33 13.38 -4.11
CA ASP A 20 -11.00 13.28 -2.69
C ASP A 20 -10.10 12.08 -2.45
N THR A 21 -8.91 12.31 -1.94
CA THR A 21 -7.92 11.29 -1.57
C THR A 21 -7.57 11.39 -0.11
N TRP A 22 -7.15 10.29 0.49
CA TRP A 22 -6.65 10.30 1.85
C TRP A 22 -5.12 10.32 1.83
N TYR A 23 -4.55 11.39 2.36
CA TYR A 23 -3.13 11.51 2.63
C TYR A 23 -2.83 10.90 3.98
N ILE A 24 -1.94 9.90 4.01
CA ILE A 24 -1.59 9.16 5.23
C ILE A 24 -0.12 9.42 5.52
N SER A 25 0.15 10.04 6.66
CA SER A 25 1.50 10.41 7.03
C SER A 25 2.23 9.25 7.68
N ARG A 26 3.45 9.00 7.22
CA ARG A 26 4.39 8.06 7.82
C ARG A 26 4.95 8.62 9.11
N LYS A 27 5.02 7.79 10.14
CA LYS A 27 5.65 8.10 11.41
C LYS A 27 6.72 7.06 11.70
N ASN A 28 7.92 7.54 11.92
CA ASN A 28 9.04 6.71 12.31
C ASN A 28 9.05 6.63 13.84
N ASN A 29 8.97 5.45 14.39
CA ASN A 29 8.88 5.26 15.84
C ASN A 29 10.24 5.00 16.48
N SER A 30 11.15 4.36 15.76
CA SER A 30 12.52 4.07 16.22
C SER A 30 13.44 3.93 15.03
N ILE A 31 14.44 4.76 14.97
CA ILE A 31 15.52 4.61 13.99
C ILE A 31 16.58 3.74 14.67
N ASP A 32 16.96 2.62 14.04
CA ASP A 32 18.12 1.85 14.46
C ASP A 32 19.37 2.68 14.20
N ASP A 33 20.07 3.09 15.27
CA ASP A 33 21.29 3.91 15.20
C ASP A 33 22.44 3.21 14.45
N ILE A 34 22.39 1.90 14.27
CA ILE A 34 23.45 1.11 13.63
C ILE A 34 23.19 0.96 12.13
N MET A 35 21.97 0.57 11.75
CA MET A 35 21.59 0.33 10.37
C MET A 35 21.01 1.57 9.68
N ASN A 36 20.62 2.58 10.46
CA ASN A 36 19.90 3.78 10.01
C ASN A 36 18.62 3.45 9.24
N GLU A 37 18.00 2.34 9.60
CA GLU A 37 16.72 1.86 9.05
C GLU A 37 15.63 1.96 10.12
N ASP A 38 14.39 2.14 9.69
CA ASP A 38 13.23 2.12 10.57
C ASP A 38 12.72 0.68 10.68
N ASP A 39 12.86 0.07 11.85
CA ASP A 39 12.40 -1.30 12.13
C ASP A 39 10.87 -1.45 11.98
N ASN A 40 10.12 -0.40 12.31
CA ASN A 40 8.67 -0.40 12.25
C ASN A 40 8.14 0.90 11.64
N ILE A 41 7.63 0.80 10.44
CA ILE A 41 6.91 1.88 9.79
C ILE A 41 5.48 1.89 10.31
N PHE A 42 5.06 3.02 10.84
CA PHE A 42 3.74 3.21 11.41
C PHE A 42 2.97 4.33 10.71
N PHE A 43 1.71 4.08 10.41
CA PHE A 43 0.80 5.06 9.80
C PHE A 43 -0.35 5.35 10.75
N ASP A 44 -0.37 6.56 11.37
CA ASP A 44 -1.30 6.86 12.48
C ASP A 44 -2.44 7.81 12.10
N LYS A 45 -2.32 8.56 11.01
CA LYS A 45 -3.30 9.60 10.65
C LYS A 45 -3.52 9.68 9.16
N ALA A 46 -4.80 9.74 8.80
CA ALA A 46 -5.22 10.02 7.44
C ALA A 46 -5.94 11.37 7.37
N HIS A 47 -5.62 12.15 6.36
CA HIS A 47 -6.19 13.46 6.09
C HIS A 47 -6.86 13.48 4.73
N LEU A 48 -8.13 13.84 4.68
CA LEU A 48 -8.84 14.00 3.42
C LEU A 48 -8.33 15.27 2.72
N ILE A 49 -7.94 15.14 1.45
CA ILE A 49 -7.42 16.23 0.64
C ILE A 49 -7.85 16.05 -0.82
N GLU A 50 -8.20 17.15 -1.44
CA GLU A 50 -8.57 17.21 -2.86
C GLU A 50 -7.30 17.24 -3.71
N MET A 51 -7.17 16.30 -4.65
CA MET A 51 -6.04 16.19 -5.56
C MET A 51 -6.51 15.92 -6.98
N TYR A 52 -5.72 16.34 -7.95
CA TYR A 52 -5.98 16.13 -9.37
C TYR A 52 -5.05 15.06 -9.94
N ILE A 53 -5.60 14.09 -10.68
CA ILE A 53 -4.81 13.09 -11.41
C ILE A 53 -4.26 13.73 -12.67
N LYS A 54 -2.94 13.90 -12.74
CA LYS A 54 -2.26 14.48 -13.88
C LYS A 54 -1.95 13.46 -14.96
N SER A 55 -1.42 12.31 -14.57
CA SER A 55 -1.18 11.17 -15.45
C SER A 55 -1.26 9.87 -14.66
N TYR A 56 -1.49 8.80 -15.39
CA TYR A 56 -1.46 7.44 -14.86
C TYR A 56 -0.91 6.50 -15.93
N ASP A 57 -0.06 5.59 -15.51
CA ASP A 57 0.54 4.59 -16.37
C ASP A 57 0.31 3.20 -15.78
N ASN A 58 0.23 2.20 -16.63
CA ASN A 58 0.11 0.78 -16.29
C ASN A 58 -1.20 0.32 -15.61
N PHE A 59 -2.21 1.19 -15.47
CA PHE A 59 -3.50 0.82 -14.89
C PHE A 59 -4.30 -0.19 -15.74
N GLY A 60 -3.96 -0.31 -17.04
CA GLY A 60 -4.57 -1.27 -17.95
C GLY A 60 -3.98 -2.67 -17.94
N GLY A 61 -2.96 -2.92 -17.13
CA GLY A 61 -2.24 -4.18 -17.08
C GLY A 61 -1.19 -4.35 -18.19
N ASP A 62 -0.91 -3.29 -18.96
CA ASP A 62 0.11 -3.29 -20.03
C ASP A 62 1.51 -2.90 -19.53
N GLY A 63 1.72 -2.86 -18.20
CA GLY A 63 2.99 -2.51 -17.60
C GLY A 63 4.09 -3.53 -17.89
N ASP A 64 5.34 -3.08 -17.79
CA ASP A 64 6.51 -3.95 -17.89
C ASP A 64 6.51 -4.97 -16.74
N PHE A 65 5.97 -6.14 -17.02
CA PHE A 65 5.88 -7.24 -16.05
C PHE A 65 7.22 -7.88 -15.73
N ILE A 66 8.27 -7.56 -16.47
CA ILE A 66 9.58 -8.21 -16.34
C ILE A 66 10.62 -7.16 -15.96
N SER A 67 10.96 -7.09 -14.68
CA SER A 67 12.16 -6.39 -14.22
C SER A 67 13.38 -7.32 -14.30
N LYS A 68 14.59 -6.76 -14.17
CA LYS A 68 15.84 -7.55 -14.11
C LYS A 68 15.87 -8.59 -12.99
N PHE A 69 15.01 -8.46 -11.99
CA PHE A 69 14.99 -9.27 -10.77
C PHE A 69 13.72 -10.10 -10.57
N GLY A 70 12.76 -10.04 -11.50
CA GLY A 70 11.53 -10.83 -11.43
C GLY A 70 10.32 -10.12 -12.01
N LEU A 71 9.13 -10.63 -11.68
CA LEU A 71 7.87 -10.05 -12.07
C LEU A 71 7.54 -8.91 -11.11
N GLN A 72 7.45 -7.69 -11.62
CA GLN A 72 7.02 -6.53 -10.85
C GLN A 72 5.88 -5.82 -11.58
N ILE A 73 4.78 -5.59 -10.89
CA ILE A 73 3.65 -4.80 -11.38
C ILE A 73 3.78 -3.41 -10.75
N SER A 74 4.18 -2.41 -11.53
CA SER A 74 4.27 -1.04 -11.06
C SER A 74 3.18 -0.18 -11.71
N ASP A 75 2.07 0.00 -11.00
CA ASP A 75 1.09 1.04 -11.37
C ASP A 75 1.66 2.38 -10.90
N THR A 76 1.92 3.28 -11.83
CA THR A 76 2.43 4.62 -11.51
C THR A 76 1.34 5.67 -11.69
N LEU A 77 1.32 6.65 -10.81
CA LEU A 77 0.32 7.70 -10.75
C LEU A 77 0.99 9.03 -10.44
N VAL A 78 0.68 10.06 -11.21
CA VAL A 78 1.10 11.43 -10.91
C VAL A 78 -0.10 12.24 -10.48
N MET A 79 -0.07 12.74 -9.25
CA MET A 79 -1.11 13.57 -8.66
C MET A 79 -0.61 14.98 -8.39
N SER A 80 -1.46 15.95 -8.61
CA SER A 80 -1.18 17.36 -8.33
C SER A 80 -2.05 17.85 -7.18
N VAL A 81 -1.42 18.56 -6.23
CA VAL A 81 -2.08 19.15 -5.08
C VAL A 81 -1.72 20.63 -4.93
N ALA A 82 -2.69 21.48 -4.63
CA ALA A 82 -2.42 22.89 -4.38
C ALA A 82 -1.70 23.06 -3.02
N ILE A 83 -0.64 23.85 -3.00
CA ILE A 83 0.14 24.14 -1.79
C ILE A 83 -0.74 24.72 -0.69
N SER A 84 -1.63 25.64 -1.03
CA SER A 84 -2.55 26.25 -0.07
C SER A 84 -3.52 25.24 0.55
N THR A 85 -4.01 24.28 -0.24
CA THR A 85 -4.90 23.21 0.25
C THR A 85 -4.13 22.25 1.14
N PHE A 86 -2.93 21.83 0.74
CA PHE A 86 -2.08 20.96 1.56
C PHE A 86 -1.77 21.60 2.92
N ASN A 87 -1.34 22.87 2.93
CA ASN A 87 -1.03 23.59 4.16
C ASN A 87 -2.25 23.75 5.08
N LYS A 88 -3.45 23.95 4.53
CA LYS A 88 -4.69 24.09 5.31
C LYS A 88 -5.16 22.76 5.92
N THR A 89 -5.04 21.65 5.19
CA THR A 89 -5.59 20.36 5.58
C THR A 89 -4.58 19.51 6.34
N VAL A 90 -3.41 19.28 5.77
CA VAL A 90 -2.35 18.44 6.34
C VAL A 90 -1.37 19.27 7.16
N GLY A 91 -0.84 20.35 6.60
CA GLY A 91 0.22 21.14 7.21
C GLY A 91 -0.12 21.68 8.60
N LYS A 92 -1.34 22.20 8.80
CA LYS A 92 -1.79 22.70 10.11
C LYS A 92 -1.90 21.61 11.19
N ARG A 93 -2.13 20.36 10.79
CA ARG A 93 -2.35 19.24 11.72
C ARG A 93 -1.09 18.45 12.01
N THR A 94 -0.20 18.35 11.04
CA THR A 94 1.03 17.56 11.13
C THR A 94 2.28 18.41 11.34
N GLY A 95 2.21 19.71 10.99
CA GLY A 95 3.37 20.61 10.99
C GLY A 95 4.24 20.49 9.74
N PHE A 96 3.81 19.72 8.74
CA PHE A 96 4.57 19.54 7.51
C PHE A 96 4.39 20.73 6.58
N VAL A 97 5.49 21.22 6.02
CA VAL A 97 5.50 22.31 5.04
C VAL A 97 5.15 21.81 3.64
N ARG A 98 5.54 20.56 3.33
CA ARG A 98 5.33 19.91 2.03
C ARG A 98 4.97 18.43 2.22
N PRO A 99 4.37 17.78 1.20
CA PRO A 99 4.27 16.33 1.17
C PRO A 99 5.66 15.70 1.27
N ARG A 100 5.76 14.53 1.85
CA ARG A 100 7.02 13.82 2.01
C ARG A 100 7.03 12.54 1.20
N GLU A 101 8.20 12.18 0.72
CA GLU A 101 8.48 10.90 0.12
C GLU A 101 8.31 9.80 1.18
N GLY A 102 7.69 8.67 0.81
CA GLY A 102 7.35 7.58 1.74
C GLY A 102 6.01 7.74 2.47
N ASP A 103 5.31 8.86 2.32
CA ASP A 103 3.93 8.97 2.78
C ASP A 103 2.97 8.28 1.77
N LEU A 104 1.79 7.88 2.23
CA LEU A 104 0.85 7.14 1.41
C LEU A 104 -0.35 7.98 0.97
N LEU A 105 -0.88 7.64 -0.20
CA LEU A 105 -2.14 8.14 -0.74
C LEU A 105 -3.12 6.98 -0.91
N TYR A 106 -4.27 7.06 -0.25
CA TYR A 106 -5.36 6.14 -0.51
C TYR A 106 -6.34 6.74 -1.51
N LEU A 107 -6.53 6.04 -2.61
CA LEU A 107 -7.43 6.42 -3.69
C LEU A 107 -8.77 5.69 -3.53
N PRO A 108 -9.87 6.37 -3.16
CA PRO A 108 -11.17 5.72 -3.00
C PRO A 108 -11.73 5.12 -4.29
N LEU A 109 -11.32 5.68 -5.45
CA LEU A 109 -11.80 5.30 -6.77
C LEU A 109 -11.50 3.83 -7.11
N ASN A 110 -10.30 3.37 -6.83
CA ASN A 110 -9.84 2.00 -7.09
C ASN A 110 -9.55 1.20 -5.81
N ARG A 111 -9.69 1.83 -4.64
CA ARG A 111 -9.40 1.25 -3.32
C ARG A 111 -7.97 0.75 -3.19
N LYS A 112 -7.02 1.43 -3.84
CA LYS A 112 -5.60 1.11 -3.77
C LYS A 112 -4.85 2.15 -2.96
N LEU A 113 -3.74 1.71 -2.37
CA LEU A 113 -2.76 2.57 -1.70
C LEU A 113 -1.59 2.81 -2.64
N PHE A 114 -1.11 4.05 -2.68
CA PHE A 114 0.04 4.47 -3.45
C PHE A 114 1.05 5.12 -2.52
N GLU A 115 2.32 4.79 -2.69
CA GLU A 115 3.42 5.42 -1.98
C GLU A 115 3.96 6.59 -2.81
N ILE A 116 4.25 7.71 -2.14
CA ILE A 116 4.86 8.88 -2.76
C ILE A 116 6.36 8.62 -2.91
N MET A 117 6.79 8.38 -4.14
CA MET A 117 8.21 8.15 -4.44
C MET A 117 8.97 9.46 -4.63
N HIS A 118 8.33 10.48 -5.20
CA HIS A 118 8.97 11.75 -5.45
C HIS A 118 7.98 12.91 -5.41
N VAL A 119 8.40 14.00 -4.80
CA VAL A 119 7.65 15.25 -4.73
C VAL A 119 8.36 16.31 -5.56
N GLU A 120 7.78 16.67 -6.70
CA GLU A 120 8.28 17.77 -7.53
C GLU A 120 7.92 19.10 -6.86
N HIS A 121 8.92 19.79 -6.36
CA HIS A 121 8.79 21.07 -5.66
C HIS A 121 9.68 22.16 -6.24
N GLU A 122 10.48 21.83 -7.27
CA GLU A 122 11.38 22.74 -7.95
C GLU A 122 11.02 22.82 -9.44
N SER A 123 9.96 23.55 -9.78
CA SER A 123 9.66 23.83 -11.17
C SER A 123 10.53 24.98 -11.70
N ILE A 124 11.12 24.80 -12.88
CA ILE A 124 12.00 25.82 -13.50
C ILE A 124 11.21 27.05 -13.92
N PHE A 125 9.93 26.88 -14.24
CA PHE A 125 9.05 27.95 -14.66
C PHE A 125 7.83 28.05 -13.74
N TYR A 126 7.83 29.09 -12.91
CA TYR A 126 6.67 29.41 -12.06
C TYR A 126 5.83 30.48 -12.73
N GLN A 127 4.56 30.26 -12.82
CA GLN A 127 3.63 31.33 -13.18
C GLN A 127 3.67 32.39 -12.07
N MET A 128 3.95 33.63 -12.43
CA MET A 128 4.06 34.77 -11.53
C MET A 128 5.13 34.64 -10.44
N GLY A 129 6.14 33.78 -10.64
CA GLY A 129 7.31 33.69 -9.77
C GLY A 129 7.12 32.95 -8.45
N ASP A 130 6.04 32.21 -8.30
CA ASP A 130 5.77 31.42 -7.09
C ASP A 130 5.22 30.02 -7.44
N LEU A 131 5.64 29.01 -6.68
CA LEU A 131 5.14 27.65 -6.81
C LEU A 131 3.76 27.56 -6.16
N GLN A 132 2.80 27.01 -6.89
CA GLN A 132 1.42 26.92 -6.43
C GLN A 132 0.90 25.50 -6.29
N ILE A 133 1.59 24.53 -6.90
CA ILE A 133 1.20 23.13 -6.98
C ILE A 133 2.40 22.27 -6.66
N TYR A 134 2.18 21.18 -5.91
CA TYR A 134 3.11 20.06 -5.81
C TYR A 134 2.65 18.96 -6.73
N ASP A 135 3.55 18.39 -7.53
CA ASP A 135 3.31 17.17 -8.29
C ASP A 135 3.93 15.99 -7.55
N LEU A 136 3.10 14.99 -7.27
CA LEU A 136 3.45 13.79 -6.52
C LEU A 136 3.53 12.61 -7.48
N LYS A 137 4.71 12.04 -7.64
CA LYS A 137 4.90 10.78 -8.37
C LYS A 137 4.74 9.64 -7.38
N CYS A 138 3.75 8.80 -7.63
CA CYS A 138 3.36 7.73 -6.73
C CYS A 138 3.41 6.39 -7.44
N GLU A 139 3.76 5.35 -6.72
CA GLU A 139 3.74 3.96 -7.15
C GLU A 139 2.80 3.14 -6.28
N LEU A 140 2.31 2.02 -6.82
CA LEU A 140 1.45 1.12 -6.06
C LEU A 140 2.19 0.62 -4.82
N PHE A 141 1.57 0.82 -3.66
CA PHE A 141 2.16 0.40 -2.39
C PHE A 141 2.10 -1.12 -2.23
N GLU A 142 3.24 -1.73 -1.98
CA GLU A 142 3.38 -3.13 -1.61
C GLU A 142 3.47 -3.28 -0.09
N PHE A 143 2.53 -4.00 0.48
CA PHE A 143 2.42 -4.17 1.91
C PHE A 143 3.46 -5.18 2.45
N ASN A 144 4.31 -4.74 3.37
CA ASN A 144 5.38 -5.52 4.00
C ASN A 144 5.28 -5.50 5.55
N ASN A 145 4.14 -5.84 6.11
CA ASN A 145 3.90 -5.89 7.56
C ASN A 145 3.90 -4.54 8.32
N GLU A 146 3.69 -3.42 7.64
CA GLU A 146 3.53 -2.13 8.30
C GLU A 146 2.27 -2.10 9.17
N GLU A 147 2.31 -1.30 10.23
CA GLU A 147 1.16 -1.10 11.11
C GLU A 147 0.36 0.14 10.71
N PHE A 148 -0.94 -0.06 10.54
CA PHE A 148 -1.88 1.00 10.21
C PHE A 148 -2.90 1.18 11.33
N GLN A 149 -2.99 2.38 11.85
CA GLN A 149 -4.01 2.81 12.80
C GLN A 149 -4.55 4.17 12.38
N THR A 150 -5.04 4.24 11.14
CA THR A 150 -5.49 5.51 10.54
C THR A 150 -6.78 6.03 11.14
N GLY A 151 -7.52 5.16 11.84
CA GLY A 151 -8.85 5.46 12.38
C GLY A 151 -9.95 5.52 11.32
N ILE A 152 -9.64 5.14 10.08
CA ILE A 152 -10.61 5.06 8.99
C ILE A 152 -10.90 3.59 8.70
N PRO A 153 -12.12 3.11 9.02
CA PRO A 153 -12.45 1.70 8.89
C PRO A 153 -12.28 1.12 7.47
N LEU A 154 -12.37 1.97 6.45
CA LEU A 154 -12.18 1.55 5.06
C LEU A 154 -10.72 1.19 4.76
N ILE A 155 -9.77 1.95 5.30
CA ILE A 155 -8.34 1.75 5.10
C ILE A 155 -7.87 0.61 6.00
N ASP A 156 -8.27 0.64 7.27
CA ASP A 156 -7.85 -0.34 8.26
C ASP A 156 -8.34 -1.77 7.89
N LYS A 157 -9.58 -1.92 7.39
CA LYS A 157 -10.11 -3.21 6.92
C LYS A 157 -9.44 -3.76 5.66
N LEU A 158 -8.99 -2.90 4.74
CA LEU A 158 -8.25 -3.35 3.55
C LEU A 158 -6.94 -4.05 3.94
N LEU A 159 -6.36 -3.61 5.02
CA LEU A 159 -5.08 -4.08 5.53
C LEU A 159 -5.24 -5.28 6.44
N GLU A 160 -6.31 -5.34 7.24
CA GLU A 160 -6.68 -6.55 7.99
C GLU A 160 -6.91 -7.74 7.06
N GLY A 161 -7.57 -7.53 5.91
CA GLY A 161 -7.80 -8.59 4.91
C GLY A 161 -6.51 -9.12 4.26
N LYS A 162 -5.42 -8.34 4.24
CA LYS A 162 -4.11 -8.78 3.75
C LYS A 162 -3.24 -9.43 4.84
N LYS A 163 -3.53 -9.18 6.11
CA LYS A 163 -2.91 -9.88 7.25
C LYS A 163 -3.40 -11.32 7.43
N MET A 164 -4.05 -11.91 6.45
CA MET A 164 -4.41 -13.34 6.43
C MET A 164 -3.20 -14.26 6.13
N THR A 165 -2.10 -14.06 6.83
CA THR A 165 -1.41 -15.22 7.38
C THR A 165 -2.21 -15.57 8.63
N PRO A 166 -2.81 -16.77 8.75
CA PRO A 166 -3.31 -17.20 10.04
C PRO A 166 -2.14 -16.98 11.01
N SER A 167 -2.34 -16.15 12.02
CA SER A 167 -1.43 -16.11 13.15
C SER A 167 -1.53 -17.50 13.77
N ILE A 168 -0.67 -18.38 13.32
CA ILE A 168 -0.46 -19.65 13.98
C ILE A 168 0.17 -19.23 15.31
N ASN A 169 -0.67 -19.13 16.33
CA ASN A 169 -0.16 -18.91 17.69
C ASN A 169 0.82 -20.02 17.95
N ILE A 170 2.06 -19.64 18.26
CA ILE A 170 3.12 -20.61 18.61
C ILE A 170 2.68 -21.47 19.80
N ASP A 171 1.76 -20.98 20.63
CA ASP A 171 1.17 -21.74 21.73
C ASP A 171 0.19 -22.82 21.21
N ASP A 172 -0.51 -22.61 20.09
CA ASP A 172 -1.33 -23.62 19.44
C ASP A 172 -0.49 -24.72 18.77
N ILE A 173 0.74 -24.40 18.35
CA ILE A 173 1.68 -25.38 17.77
C ILE A 173 2.25 -26.31 18.85
N LYS A 174 2.35 -25.87 20.11
CA LYS A 174 2.87 -26.70 21.21
C LYS A 174 1.95 -27.87 21.57
N ASP A 175 0.65 -27.73 21.31
CA ASP A 175 -0.35 -28.77 21.58
C ASP A 175 -0.62 -29.66 20.33
N ILE A 176 -0.11 -29.29 19.15
CA ILE A 176 -0.21 -30.12 17.96
C ILE A 176 0.89 -31.18 18.04
N ASN A 177 0.49 -32.39 18.38
CA ASN A 177 1.35 -33.56 18.26
C ASN A 177 1.72 -33.73 16.78
N PRO A 178 3.00 -33.58 16.37
CA PRO A 178 3.39 -33.72 14.97
C PRO A 178 3.11 -35.12 14.40
N LEU A 179 2.85 -36.11 15.26
CA LEU A 179 2.40 -37.45 14.86
C LEU A 179 0.88 -37.48 14.58
N ALA A 180 0.06 -36.61 15.20
CA ALA A 180 -1.37 -36.55 14.94
C ALA A 180 -1.71 -35.97 13.55
N ASP A 181 -0.89 -35.05 13.04
CA ASP A 181 -1.03 -34.52 11.67
C ASP A 181 -0.80 -35.63 10.62
N ASN A 182 0.08 -36.57 10.88
CA ASN A 182 0.29 -37.73 10.03
C ASN A 182 -0.89 -38.70 10.08
N GLU A 183 -1.52 -38.84 11.23
CA GLU A 183 -2.68 -39.73 11.43
C GLU A 183 -3.88 -39.30 10.56
N ILE A 184 -4.12 -38.01 10.42
CA ILE A 184 -5.19 -37.47 9.53
C ILE A 184 -4.87 -37.74 8.06
N ILE A 185 -3.62 -37.61 7.68
CA ILE A 185 -3.15 -37.90 6.30
C ILE A 185 -3.19 -39.40 6.04
N GLU A 186 -2.78 -40.24 6.99
CA GLU A 186 -2.84 -41.70 6.90
C GLU A 186 -4.28 -42.19 6.80
N ASP A 187 -5.22 -41.65 7.60
CA ASP A 187 -6.63 -42.01 7.52
C ASP A 187 -7.23 -41.58 6.17
N SER A 188 -6.87 -40.42 5.66
CA SER A 188 -7.29 -39.98 4.33
C SER A 188 -6.70 -40.84 3.21
N ALA A 189 -5.45 -41.28 3.34
CA ALA A 189 -4.79 -42.17 2.39
C ALA A 189 -5.39 -43.57 2.45
N ASN A 190 -5.68 -44.12 3.64
CA ASN A 190 -6.31 -45.40 3.84
C ASN A 190 -7.74 -45.49 3.27
N ASN A 191 -8.45 -44.34 3.26
CA ASN A 191 -9.78 -44.26 2.64
C ASN A 191 -9.70 -44.20 1.08
N LEU A 192 -8.58 -43.76 0.53
CA LEU A 192 -8.37 -43.67 -0.92
C LEU A 192 -7.73 -44.92 -1.53
N ILE A 193 -6.88 -45.60 -0.78
CA ILE A 193 -6.11 -46.74 -1.22
C ILE A 193 -6.55 -47.97 -0.44
N ASP A 194 -7.28 -48.83 -1.10
CA ASP A 194 -7.66 -50.13 -0.54
C ASP A 194 -6.45 -51.09 -0.65
N TYR A 195 -5.70 -51.19 0.41
CA TYR A 195 -4.52 -52.10 0.47
C TYR A 195 -4.92 -53.58 0.57
N THR A 196 -6.20 -53.89 0.84
CA THR A 196 -6.70 -55.26 0.95
C THR A 196 -6.98 -55.88 -0.43
N ALA A 197 -7.14 -55.06 -1.47
CA ALA A 197 -7.55 -55.49 -2.80
C ALA A 197 -6.41 -55.99 -3.69
N ASN A 198 -5.14 -55.99 -3.23
CA ASN A 198 -4.09 -56.28 -4.16
C ASN A 198 -2.98 -57.21 -3.68
N ASN A 199 -3.18 -58.44 -3.91
CA ASN A 199 -2.14 -59.29 -4.37
C ASN A 199 -2.01 -59.13 -5.90
N ILE A 200 -1.19 -58.14 -6.35
CA ILE A 200 -0.88 -57.90 -7.78
C ILE A 200 -0.10 -59.10 -8.36
N PHE A 201 0.50 -59.88 -7.51
CA PHE A 201 1.13 -61.17 -7.84
C PHE A 201 0.22 -62.27 -7.28
N GLY A 202 -0.82 -62.58 -8.03
CA GLY A 202 -1.76 -63.66 -7.67
C GLY A 202 -1.01 -64.86 -7.17
N ASN A 203 -1.42 -65.38 -6.03
CA ASN A 203 -1.06 -66.70 -5.55
C ASN A 203 -1.72 -67.75 -6.44
N ASP A 204 -1.34 -67.78 -7.68
CA ASP A 204 -1.60 -68.92 -8.58
C ASP A 204 -0.26 -69.51 -9.02
N ILE A 205 0.41 -70.14 -8.07
CA ILE A 205 1.38 -71.20 -8.41
C ILE A 205 1.30 -72.26 -7.34
N PHE A 206 0.76 -73.39 -7.80
CA PHE A 206 0.66 -74.74 -7.25
C PHE A 206 -0.60 -75.04 -6.45
#